data_ad582e77f3d02fc802d4de913e8e9a5d
#
_entry.id   ad582e77f3d02fc802d4de913e8e9a5d
#
_cell.length_a   1.000
_cell.length_b   1.000
_cell.length_c   1.000
_cell.angle_alpha   90.00
_cell.angle_beta   90.00
_cell.angle_gamma   90.00
#
_symmetry.space_group_name_H-M   'P 1'
#
loop_
_entity.id
_entity.type
_entity.pdbx_description
1 polymer ?
#
loop_
_entity_poly.entity_id
_entity_poly.type
_entity_poly.pdbx_seq_one_letter_code
_entity_poly.pdbx_strand_id
1 'polypeptide(L)'
;MAGILLLPLWVCAQGVNFRPLSYTEAIELAAKENKMVFIDFYTTWCGPCKRMSKEVFPQQEVGEYFNRTFISLKLDAEKENGLELAKKYAVKAFPTFVVLSPDGTEVFRTSGYRPADEFVEKIRKGIDPRWSPAGLTKRYEKGERTPQLVDDYATLLLEQGKTNEGFGVINDYFNRLSARKKVKPENFFLYERYTLNFDDPKAQYVFDNREQFVRANGKEIVDKLLYSWLRIRLIPYFSLRSPEPVTAEGLQKLKTDIEQVKLTHTRAMPDLLAIADVRMGGNVREYLEICKEKFPVLEDQDRFLILLDLEVVMTESQEVKQLAVDLLRSNMQVADEFHQRILRMKMLELEGKKDFTLQAEIDAVEKGKVIVMGWTPQGMLQDTFDFTDHRIRLNMAARDTSRLTLKLL
;
A
#
# COMPACT_ATOMS: atom_id res chain seq x y z
N MET A 1 69.67 -1.77 -9.52
CA MET A 1 68.40 -1.11 -9.32
C MET A 1 67.32 -2.10 -9.69
N ALA A 2 66.64 -2.66 -8.69
CA ALA A 2 65.55 -3.58 -8.91
C ALA A 2 64.25 -2.77 -8.92
N GLY A 3 63.59 -2.68 -10.08
CA GLY A 3 62.31 -2.02 -10.25
C GLY A 3 61.20 -2.87 -9.65
N ILE A 4 60.54 -2.35 -8.62
CA ILE A 4 59.31 -2.93 -8.06
C ILE A 4 58.16 -2.63 -9.02
N LEU A 5 57.73 -3.66 -9.76
CA LEU A 5 56.50 -3.59 -10.60
C LEU A 5 55.28 -3.59 -9.67
N LEU A 6 54.72 -2.41 -9.40
CA LEU A 6 53.40 -2.28 -8.78
C LEU A 6 52.36 -2.68 -9.83
N LEU A 7 51.92 -3.94 -9.78
CA LEU A 7 50.70 -4.36 -10.49
C LEU A 7 49.52 -3.68 -9.90
N PRO A 8 48.64 -3.02 -10.70
CA PRO A 8 47.40 -2.47 -10.20
C PRO A 8 46.52 -3.65 -9.74
N LEU A 9 46.20 -3.71 -8.46
CA LEU A 9 45.14 -4.56 -7.94
C LEU A 9 43.83 -4.04 -8.54
N TRP A 10 43.38 -4.67 -9.60
CA TRP A 10 42.01 -4.51 -10.07
C TRP A 10 41.08 -5.05 -8.96
N VAL A 11 40.56 -4.18 -8.11
CA VAL A 11 39.46 -4.52 -7.24
C VAL A 11 38.26 -4.71 -8.17
N CYS A 12 38.01 -5.96 -8.57
CA CYS A 12 36.73 -6.31 -9.22
C CYS A 12 35.63 -5.86 -8.30
N ALA A 13 34.75 -5.03 -8.82
CA ALA A 13 33.48 -4.67 -8.17
C ALA A 13 32.75 -5.96 -7.85
N GLN A 14 32.79 -6.40 -6.61
CA GLN A 14 32.28 -7.69 -6.19
C GLN A 14 30.96 -7.43 -5.44
N GLY A 15 29.83 -7.83 -6.05
CA GLY A 15 28.55 -7.82 -5.38
C GLY A 15 28.53 -8.68 -4.10
N VAL A 16 27.36 -8.96 -3.58
CA VAL A 16 27.19 -9.81 -2.38
C VAL A 16 27.77 -11.20 -2.62
N ASN A 17 28.73 -11.60 -1.79
CA ASN A 17 29.38 -12.91 -1.84
C ASN A 17 28.53 -13.95 -1.08
N PHE A 18 27.58 -14.57 -1.77
CA PHE A 18 26.83 -15.69 -1.23
C PHE A 18 27.70 -16.95 -1.13
N ARG A 19 27.87 -17.44 0.09
CA ARG A 19 28.73 -18.60 0.38
C ARG A 19 27.97 -19.91 0.21
N PRO A 20 28.54 -20.93 -0.45
CA PRO A 20 27.97 -22.26 -0.55
C PRO A 20 28.23 -23.07 0.74
N LEU A 21 27.76 -22.56 1.86
CA LEU A 21 27.92 -23.15 3.18
C LEU A 21 26.58 -23.69 3.68
N SER A 22 26.63 -24.73 4.49
CA SER A 22 25.49 -25.13 5.32
C SER A 22 25.19 -24.06 6.38
N TYR A 23 24.00 -24.14 6.97
CA TYR A 23 23.62 -23.25 8.07
C TYR A 23 24.59 -23.31 9.24
N THR A 24 25.00 -24.51 9.63
CA THR A 24 25.93 -24.73 10.76
C THR A 24 27.30 -24.11 10.47
N GLU A 25 27.86 -24.39 9.30
CA GLU A 25 29.14 -23.82 8.87
C GLU A 25 29.10 -22.28 8.80
N ALA A 26 27.96 -21.72 8.36
CA ALA A 26 27.80 -20.27 8.30
C ALA A 26 27.76 -19.62 9.70
N ILE A 27 27.09 -20.25 10.68
CA ILE A 27 27.07 -19.79 12.06
C ILE A 27 28.47 -19.88 12.69
N GLU A 28 29.18 -21.01 12.51
CA GLU A 28 30.54 -21.19 13.02
C GLU A 28 31.52 -20.16 12.43
N LEU A 29 31.41 -19.92 11.10
CA LEU A 29 32.23 -18.91 10.43
C LEU A 29 31.90 -17.50 10.89
N ALA A 30 30.60 -17.19 11.06
CA ALA A 30 30.16 -15.90 11.56
C ALA A 30 30.69 -15.62 12.98
N ALA A 31 30.65 -16.61 13.86
CA ALA A 31 31.23 -16.49 15.19
C ALA A 31 32.74 -16.26 15.15
N LYS A 32 33.46 -16.97 14.26
CA LYS A 32 34.93 -16.84 14.08
C LYS A 32 35.32 -15.46 13.53
N GLU A 33 34.54 -14.93 12.55
CA GLU A 33 34.82 -13.65 11.90
C GLU A 33 34.16 -12.45 12.60
N ASN A 34 33.44 -12.67 13.70
CA ASN A 34 32.62 -11.67 14.40
C ASN A 34 31.68 -10.93 13.44
N LYS A 35 31.00 -11.70 12.59
CA LYS A 35 29.99 -11.22 11.64
C LYS A 35 28.62 -11.79 11.96
N MET A 36 27.57 -11.15 11.44
CA MET A 36 26.22 -11.72 11.44
C MET A 36 26.03 -12.67 10.27
N VAL A 37 24.99 -13.50 10.28
CA VAL A 37 24.57 -14.30 9.13
C VAL A 37 23.41 -13.62 8.44
N PHE A 38 23.51 -13.45 7.12
CA PHE A 38 22.43 -12.98 6.27
C PHE A 38 21.93 -14.15 5.41
N ILE A 39 20.60 -14.38 5.40
CA ILE A 39 19.97 -15.44 4.63
C ILE A 39 18.95 -14.84 3.66
N ASP A 40 19.14 -15.07 2.35
CA ASP A 40 18.16 -14.79 1.30
C ASP A 40 17.36 -16.08 1.03
N PHE A 41 16.11 -16.12 1.50
CA PHE A 41 15.15 -17.17 1.15
C PHE A 41 14.43 -16.81 -0.13
N TYR A 42 14.65 -17.60 -1.18
CA TYR A 42 14.05 -17.37 -2.50
C TYR A 42 13.39 -18.63 -3.04
N THR A 43 12.64 -18.49 -4.16
CA THR A 43 12.17 -19.59 -5.00
C THR A 43 12.51 -19.31 -6.46
N THR A 44 12.60 -20.36 -7.28
CA THR A 44 13.00 -20.22 -8.70
C THR A 44 11.97 -19.49 -9.56
N TRP A 45 10.72 -19.51 -9.20
CA TRP A 45 9.61 -18.82 -9.89
C TRP A 45 9.37 -17.37 -9.41
N CYS A 46 9.97 -16.96 -8.31
CA CYS A 46 9.75 -15.65 -7.69
C CYS A 46 10.33 -14.49 -8.52
N GLY A 47 9.47 -13.69 -9.12
CA GLY A 47 9.87 -12.50 -9.90
C GLY A 47 10.68 -11.47 -9.11
N PRO A 48 10.20 -11.00 -7.93
CA PRO A 48 10.96 -10.09 -7.07
C PRO A 48 12.33 -10.62 -6.64
N CYS A 49 12.48 -11.94 -6.40
CA CYS A 49 13.76 -12.56 -6.07
C CYS A 49 14.76 -12.45 -7.23
N LYS A 50 14.28 -12.67 -8.45
CA LYS A 50 15.10 -12.50 -9.67
C LYS A 50 15.58 -11.07 -9.83
N ARG A 51 14.71 -10.10 -9.51
CA ARG A 51 15.08 -8.67 -9.52
C ARG A 51 16.16 -8.36 -8.47
N MET A 52 16.02 -8.84 -7.22
CA MET A 52 17.07 -8.69 -6.20
C MET A 52 18.42 -9.23 -6.69
N SER A 53 18.42 -10.44 -7.28
CA SER A 53 19.63 -11.10 -7.79
C SER A 53 20.27 -10.38 -8.96
N LYS A 54 19.49 -9.71 -9.80
CA LYS A 54 19.96 -9.04 -11.02
C LYS A 54 20.32 -7.56 -10.80
N GLU A 55 19.53 -6.88 -9.99
CA GLU A 55 19.56 -5.42 -9.89
C GLU A 55 20.19 -4.91 -8.59
N VAL A 56 20.17 -5.70 -7.50
CA VAL A 56 20.59 -5.24 -6.16
C VAL A 56 21.89 -5.90 -5.71
N PHE A 57 21.90 -7.22 -5.60
CA PHE A 57 23.06 -7.94 -5.08
C PHE A 57 24.36 -7.79 -5.87
N PRO A 58 24.36 -7.58 -7.20
CA PRO A 58 25.59 -7.36 -7.95
C PRO A 58 26.22 -5.99 -7.75
N GLN A 59 25.50 -5.03 -7.15
CA GLN A 59 26.03 -3.68 -6.98
C GLN A 59 27.20 -3.65 -5.99
N GLN A 60 28.23 -2.91 -6.34
CA GLN A 60 29.48 -2.80 -5.56
C GLN A 60 29.21 -2.33 -4.12
N GLU A 61 28.42 -1.27 -3.96
CA GLU A 61 28.12 -0.68 -2.65
C GLU A 61 27.36 -1.67 -1.73
N VAL A 62 26.45 -2.47 -2.31
CA VAL A 62 25.76 -3.53 -1.59
C VAL A 62 26.75 -4.61 -1.17
N GLY A 63 27.59 -5.07 -2.11
CA GLY A 63 28.63 -6.08 -1.85
C GLY A 63 29.61 -5.65 -0.77
N GLU A 64 30.12 -4.44 -0.83
CA GLU A 64 31.06 -3.90 0.17
C GLU A 64 30.47 -3.90 1.57
N TYR A 65 29.21 -3.46 1.71
CA TYR A 65 28.53 -3.47 3.00
C TYR A 65 28.26 -4.90 3.49
N PHE A 66 27.69 -5.76 2.64
CA PHE A 66 27.29 -7.11 3.01
C PHE A 66 28.49 -8.01 3.33
N ASN A 67 29.53 -8.00 2.51
CA ASN A 67 30.71 -8.86 2.68
C ASN A 67 31.52 -8.50 3.94
N ARG A 68 31.49 -7.23 4.33
CA ARG A 68 32.09 -6.77 5.59
C ARG A 68 31.28 -7.18 6.81
N THR A 69 29.95 -7.15 6.71
CA THR A 69 29.05 -7.25 7.86
C THR A 69 28.53 -8.68 8.07
N PHE A 70 28.40 -9.45 6.98
CA PHE A 70 27.69 -10.73 7.00
C PHE A 70 28.48 -11.88 6.41
N ILE A 71 28.19 -13.09 6.87
CA ILE A 71 28.30 -14.32 6.11
C ILE A 71 26.95 -14.53 5.42
N SER A 72 26.93 -14.40 4.08
CA SER A 72 25.68 -14.40 3.31
C SER A 72 25.38 -15.77 2.73
N LEU A 73 24.16 -16.27 2.97
CA LEU A 73 23.61 -17.50 2.40
C LEU A 73 22.46 -17.16 1.46
N LYS A 74 22.30 -17.98 0.40
CA LYS A 74 21.18 -17.90 -0.52
C LYS A 74 20.52 -19.28 -0.62
N LEU A 75 19.30 -19.41 -0.12
CA LEU A 75 18.65 -20.70 0.08
C LEU A 75 17.35 -20.79 -0.72
N ASP A 76 17.23 -21.81 -1.56
CA ASP A 76 15.98 -22.15 -2.22
C ASP A 76 15.02 -22.74 -1.19
N ALA A 77 13.97 -21.99 -0.86
CA ALA A 77 13.02 -22.36 0.19
C ALA A 77 12.15 -23.59 -0.13
N GLU A 78 12.25 -24.11 -1.36
CA GLU A 78 11.53 -25.31 -1.80
C GLU A 78 12.44 -26.55 -1.88
N LYS A 79 13.74 -26.41 -1.59
CA LYS A 79 14.72 -27.51 -1.74
C LYS A 79 15.54 -27.74 -0.49
N GLU A 80 15.79 -29.01 -0.19
CA GLU A 80 16.76 -29.48 0.83
C GLU A 80 16.76 -28.67 2.13
N ASN A 81 17.94 -28.27 2.57
CA ASN A 81 18.14 -27.49 3.80
C ASN A 81 17.41 -26.13 3.77
N GLY A 82 17.17 -25.56 2.59
CA GLY A 82 16.42 -24.32 2.44
C GLY A 82 14.96 -24.45 2.86
N LEU A 83 14.32 -25.60 2.54
CA LEU A 83 12.95 -25.90 2.96
C LEU A 83 12.82 -26.03 4.48
N GLU A 84 13.75 -26.73 5.11
CA GLU A 84 13.74 -26.91 6.57
C GLU A 84 13.96 -25.59 7.30
N LEU A 85 14.89 -24.77 6.83
CA LEU A 85 15.17 -23.47 7.41
C LEU A 85 14.05 -22.47 7.14
N ALA A 86 13.41 -22.50 5.97
CA ALA A 86 12.24 -21.69 5.69
C ALA A 86 11.08 -22.00 6.64
N LYS A 87 10.86 -23.28 6.99
CA LYS A 87 9.90 -23.70 8.02
C LYS A 87 10.32 -23.24 9.42
N LYS A 88 11.59 -23.43 9.80
CA LYS A 88 12.14 -23.00 11.09
C LYS A 88 11.93 -21.50 11.33
N TYR A 89 12.17 -20.67 10.30
CA TYR A 89 12.01 -19.23 10.37
C TYR A 89 10.62 -18.75 9.93
N ALA A 90 9.65 -19.65 9.75
CA ALA A 90 8.26 -19.35 9.38
C ALA A 90 8.17 -18.39 8.17
N VAL A 91 8.96 -18.62 7.11
CA VAL A 91 8.96 -17.84 5.88
C VAL A 91 7.65 -18.05 5.14
N LYS A 92 6.91 -16.96 4.85
CA LYS A 92 5.57 -17.00 4.21
C LYS A 92 5.52 -16.27 2.85
N ALA A 93 6.56 -15.53 2.51
CA ALA A 93 6.62 -14.73 1.28
C ALA A 93 8.05 -14.72 0.74
N PHE A 94 8.22 -14.41 -0.55
CA PHE A 94 9.54 -14.38 -1.21
C PHE A 94 9.77 -13.08 -1.99
N PRO A 95 11.03 -12.54 -1.97
CA PRO A 95 12.12 -12.96 -1.11
C PRO A 95 11.86 -12.60 0.37
N THR A 96 12.37 -13.42 1.30
CA THR A 96 12.47 -13.07 2.72
C THR A 96 13.93 -13.10 3.12
N PHE A 97 14.37 -12.03 3.77
CA PHE A 97 15.71 -11.84 4.27
C PHE A 97 15.70 -11.95 5.79
N VAL A 98 16.54 -12.82 6.32
CA VAL A 98 16.70 -13.04 7.76
C VAL A 98 18.12 -12.73 8.15
N VAL A 99 18.30 -11.94 9.18
CA VAL A 99 19.62 -11.65 9.76
C VAL A 99 19.71 -12.31 11.14
N LEU A 100 20.77 -13.05 11.35
CA LEU A 100 21.05 -13.74 12.62
C LEU A 100 22.31 -13.17 13.26
N SER A 101 22.33 -13.10 14.58
CA SER A 101 23.56 -12.92 15.36
C SER A 101 24.48 -14.13 15.23
N PRO A 102 25.76 -14.03 15.65
CA PRO A 102 26.71 -15.14 15.56
C PRO A 102 26.30 -16.40 16.33
N ASP A 103 25.38 -16.30 17.27
CA ASP A 103 24.83 -17.44 18.02
C ASP A 103 23.59 -18.07 17.35
N GLY A 104 23.17 -17.57 16.18
CA GLY A 104 22.02 -18.07 15.42
C GLY A 104 20.67 -17.50 15.84
N THR A 105 20.64 -16.52 16.76
CA THR A 105 19.41 -15.83 17.14
C THR A 105 18.97 -14.84 16.05
N GLU A 106 17.69 -14.83 15.68
CA GLU A 106 17.15 -13.87 14.72
C GLU A 106 17.20 -12.44 15.29
N VAL A 107 17.89 -11.55 14.59
CA VAL A 107 18.04 -10.13 14.96
C VAL A 107 17.07 -9.27 14.17
N PHE A 108 16.91 -9.59 12.89
CA PHE A 108 16.10 -8.78 11.98
C PHE A 108 15.54 -9.62 10.82
N ARG A 109 14.38 -9.19 10.35
CA ARG A 109 13.70 -9.79 9.18
C ARG A 109 13.08 -8.71 8.32
N THR A 110 13.12 -8.92 7.01
CA THR A 110 12.34 -8.12 6.04
C THR A 110 12.02 -8.96 4.81
N SER A 111 11.05 -8.54 4.00
CA SER A 111 10.66 -9.26 2.78
C SER A 111 10.37 -8.28 1.64
N GLY A 112 10.32 -8.83 0.42
CA GLY A 112 10.01 -8.12 -0.81
C GLY A 112 11.23 -7.46 -1.46
N TYR A 113 11.04 -7.05 -2.72
CA TYR A 113 12.02 -6.29 -3.49
C TYR A 113 12.14 -4.86 -2.98
N ARG A 114 13.37 -4.33 -2.96
CA ARG A 114 13.70 -2.90 -2.76
C ARG A 114 14.87 -2.50 -3.65
N PRO A 115 14.95 -1.23 -4.10
CA PRO A 115 16.18 -0.67 -4.66
C PRO A 115 17.36 -0.81 -3.69
N ALA A 116 18.58 -0.75 -4.21
CA ALA A 116 19.79 -1.09 -3.47
C ALA A 116 20.03 -0.21 -2.23
N ASP A 117 19.88 1.08 -2.38
CA ASP A 117 20.04 2.08 -1.30
C ASP A 117 19.01 1.87 -0.18
N GLU A 118 17.74 1.71 -0.53
CA GLU A 118 16.66 1.43 0.42
C GLU A 118 16.86 0.07 1.11
N PHE A 119 17.35 -0.93 0.37
CA PHE A 119 17.62 -2.26 0.91
C PHE A 119 18.73 -2.25 1.95
N VAL A 120 19.88 -1.64 1.60
CA VAL A 120 21.02 -1.51 2.52
C VAL A 120 20.63 -0.73 3.77
N GLU A 121 19.91 0.38 3.60
CA GLU A 121 19.46 1.20 4.73
C GLU A 121 18.47 0.43 5.63
N LYS A 122 17.54 -0.33 5.05
CA LYS A 122 16.60 -1.18 5.80
C LYS A 122 17.30 -2.25 6.64
N ILE A 123 18.32 -2.93 6.04
CA ILE A 123 19.12 -3.92 6.76
C ILE A 123 19.94 -3.23 7.86
N ARG A 124 20.64 -2.13 7.55
CA ARG A 124 21.46 -1.37 8.50
C ARG A 124 20.67 -0.92 9.73
N LYS A 125 19.49 -0.34 9.51
CA LYS A 125 18.60 0.03 10.60
C LYS A 125 18.10 -1.17 11.39
N GLY A 126 17.71 -2.23 10.68
CA GLY A 126 17.15 -3.43 11.31
C GLY A 126 18.09 -4.15 12.28
N ILE A 127 19.39 -4.10 12.02
CA ILE A 127 20.42 -4.74 12.88
C ILE A 127 21.01 -3.80 13.95
N ASP A 128 20.75 -2.51 13.88
CA ASP A 128 21.25 -1.55 14.85
C ASP A 128 20.28 -1.47 16.05
N PRO A 129 20.70 -1.84 17.25
CA PRO A 129 19.83 -1.82 18.43
C PRO A 129 19.19 -0.46 18.73
N ARG A 130 19.79 0.63 18.24
CA ARG A 130 19.24 1.99 18.40
C ARG A 130 17.92 2.19 17.66
N TRP A 131 17.67 1.39 16.61
CA TRP A 131 16.45 1.41 15.79
C TRP A 131 15.48 0.25 16.13
N SER A 132 15.84 -0.59 17.11
CA SER A 132 14.89 -1.55 17.66
C SER A 132 13.73 -0.84 18.38
N PRO A 133 12.56 -1.48 18.54
CA PRO A 133 11.45 -0.89 19.31
C PRO A 133 11.88 -0.32 20.66
N ALA A 134 12.68 -1.07 21.42
CA ALA A 134 13.22 -0.63 22.72
C ALA A 134 14.20 0.55 22.57
N GLY A 135 15.05 0.51 21.53
CA GLY A 135 15.99 1.58 21.24
C GLY A 135 15.32 2.90 20.87
N LEU A 136 14.31 2.85 20.00
CA LEU A 136 13.51 4.00 19.61
C LEU A 136 12.79 4.62 20.80
N THR A 137 12.11 3.79 21.61
CA THR A 137 11.43 4.23 22.83
C THR A 137 12.41 4.92 23.79
N LYS A 138 13.53 4.27 24.09
CA LYS A 138 14.55 4.81 25.01
C LYS A 138 15.12 6.15 24.54
N ARG A 139 15.38 6.29 23.24
CA ARG A 139 15.89 7.57 22.66
C ARG A 139 14.85 8.68 22.74
N TYR A 140 13.60 8.34 22.40
CA TYR A 140 12.50 9.31 22.48
C TYR A 140 12.24 9.76 23.92
N GLU A 141 12.22 8.86 24.90
CA GLU A 141 12.06 9.16 26.33
C GLU A 141 13.21 10.00 26.89
N LYS A 142 14.43 9.82 26.36
CA LYS A 142 15.59 10.68 26.69
C LYS A 142 15.53 12.08 26.07
N GLY A 143 14.47 12.41 25.33
CA GLY A 143 14.26 13.73 24.75
C GLY A 143 14.87 13.93 23.37
N GLU A 144 15.42 12.90 22.73
CA GLU A 144 15.89 13.02 21.34
C GLU A 144 14.71 13.28 20.38
N ARG A 145 14.85 14.27 19.49
CA ARG A 145 13.79 14.72 18.58
C ARG A 145 14.35 15.03 17.19
N THR A 146 15.19 14.13 16.64
CA THR A 146 15.55 14.22 15.23
C THR A 146 14.35 13.85 14.34
N PRO A 147 14.20 14.45 13.14
CA PRO A 147 13.10 14.12 12.24
C PRO A 147 12.94 12.59 12.04
N GLN A 148 14.05 11.91 11.77
CA GLN A 148 14.08 10.46 11.54
C GLN A 148 13.62 9.65 12.77
N LEU A 149 14.06 10.03 13.98
CA LEU A 149 13.62 9.32 15.20
C LEU A 149 12.11 9.51 15.43
N VAL A 150 11.62 10.72 15.23
CA VAL A 150 10.19 11.04 15.40
C VAL A 150 9.33 10.23 14.42
N ASP A 151 9.75 10.15 13.14
CA ASP A 151 9.07 9.37 12.11
C ASP A 151 9.08 7.88 12.45
N ASP A 152 10.24 7.30 12.76
CA ASP A 152 10.36 5.87 13.07
C ASP A 152 9.61 5.49 14.36
N TYR A 153 9.65 6.35 15.39
CA TYR A 153 8.94 6.09 16.65
C TYR A 153 7.42 6.21 16.51
N ALA A 154 6.94 7.22 15.78
CA ALA A 154 5.52 7.34 15.48
C ALA A 154 5.02 6.14 14.65
N THR A 155 5.79 5.72 13.62
CA THR A 155 5.50 4.52 12.83
C THR A 155 5.41 3.28 13.70
N LEU A 156 6.36 3.07 14.61
CA LEU A 156 6.34 1.95 15.56
C LEU A 156 5.05 1.92 16.41
N LEU A 157 4.63 3.07 16.91
CA LEU A 157 3.41 3.16 17.72
C LEU A 157 2.16 2.85 16.88
N LEU A 158 2.10 3.33 15.63
CA LEU A 158 1.00 3.02 14.72
C LEU A 158 0.93 1.53 14.36
N GLU A 159 2.06 0.90 14.09
CA GLU A 159 2.17 -0.54 13.83
C GLU A 159 1.73 -1.40 15.05
N GLN A 160 1.89 -0.88 16.25
CA GLN A 160 1.40 -1.48 17.50
C GLN A 160 -0.09 -1.21 17.78
N GLY A 161 -0.80 -0.53 16.87
CA GLY A 161 -2.20 -0.13 17.07
C GLY A 161 -2.41 1.06 18.02
N LYS A 162 -1.33 1.71 18.47
CA LYS A 162 -1.36 2.86 19.37
C LYS A 162 -1.53 4.17 18.57
N THR A 163 -2.63 4.27 17.84
CA THR A 163 -2.87 5.34 16.87
C THR A 163 -2.80 6.73 17.50
N ASN A 164 -3.48 6.92 18.64
CA ASN A 164 -3.49 8.22 19.31
C ASN A 164 -2.11 8.65 19.81
N GLU A 165 -1.32 7.72 20.33
CA GLU A 165 0.05 8.00 20.80
C GLU A 165 0.95 8.35 19.61
N GLY A 166 0.87 7.59 18.50
CA GLY A 166 1.65 7.84 17.29
C GLY A 166 1.39 9.23 16.70
N PHE A 167 0.12 9.59 16.49
CA PHE A 167 -0.23 10.94 16.03
C PHE A 167 0.09 12.01 17.08
N GLY A 168 0.01 11.70 18.37
CA GLY A 168 0.44 12.59 19.46
C GLY A 168 1.90 12.97 19.36
N VAL A 169 2.79 11.99 19.09
CA VAL A 169 4.23 12.22 18.84
C VAL A 169 4.46 13.18 17.67
N ILE A 170 3.76 12.97 16.57
CA ILE A 170 3.86 13.83 15.36
C ILE A 170 3.38 15.27 15.64
N ASN A 171 2.23 15.41 16.29
CA ASN A 171 1.64 16.71 16.56
C ASN A 171 2.47 17.51 17.59
N ASP A 172 3.01 16.86 18.63
CA ASP A 172 3.92 17.48 19.59
C ASP A 172 5.20 17.98 18.88
N TYR A 173 5.78 17.15 18.02
CA TYR A 173 6.95 17.54 17.26
C TYR A 173 6.66 18.72 16.32
N PHE A 174 5.58 18.66 15.54
CA PHE A 174 5.15 19.77 14.67
C PHE A 174 4.99 21.08 15.45
N ASN A 175 4.34 21.05 16.61
CA ASN A 175 4.08 22.24 17.41
C ASN A 175 5.37 22.87 17.98
N ARG A 176 6.40 22.07 18.26
CA ARG A 176 7.71 22.55 18.75
C ARG A 176 8.61 23.10 17.66
N LEU A 177 8.33 22.79 16.39
CA LEU A 177 9.14 23.30 15.29
C LEU A 177 8.94 24.81 15.08
N SER A 178 10.04 25.53 14.91
CA SER A 178 9.97 26.91 14.42
C SER A 178 9.48 26.96 12.98
N ALA A 179 8.89 28.08 12.55
CA ALA A 179 8.41 28.30 11.20
C ALA A 179 9.46 27.91 10.12
N ARG A 180 10.72 28.32 10.35
CA ARG A 180 11.83 27.97 9.44
C ARG A 180 12.10 26.48 9.34
N LYS A 181 11.93 25.72 10.43
CA LYS A 181 12.14 24.27 10.44
C LYS A 181 10.96 23.52 9.82
N LYS A 182 9.73 24.00 10.02
CA LYS A 182 8.52 23.39 9.47
C LYS A 182 8.58 23.22 7.95
N VAL A 183 9.17 24.14 7.22
CA VAL A 183 9.23 24.10 5.75
C VAL A 183 10.41 23.29 5.18
N LYS A 184 11.32 22.79 6.02
CA LYS A 184 12.52 22.07 5.60
C LYS A 184 12.20 20.67 5.05
N PRO A 185 12.97 20.19 4.03
CA PRO A 185 12.78 18.86 3.44
C PRO A 185 12.82 17.71 4.46
N GLU A 186 13.70 17.80 5.47
CA GLU A 186 13.81 16.78 6.51
C GLU A 186 12.54 16.63 7.37
N ASN A 187 11.62 17.61 7.34
CA ASN A 187 10.35 17.60 8.06
C ASN A 187 9.14 17.41 7.13
N PHE A 188 9.38 17.19 5.83
CA PHE A 188 8.28 17.05 4.86
C PHE A 188 7.41 15.82 5.11
N PHE A 189 7.97 14.77 5.73
CA PHE A 189 7.25 13.55 6.14
C PHE A 189 6.02 13.85 7.03
N LEU A 190 6.02 14.93 7.81
CA LEU A 190 4.88 15.35 8.64
C LEU A 190 3.63 15.56 7.80
N TYR A 191 3.81 16.11 6.61
CA TYR A 191 2.73 16.49 5.70
C TYR A 191 2.35 15.33 4.78
N GLU A 192 3.35 14.61 4.28
CA GLU A 192 3.14 13.52 3.32
C GLU A 192 2.56 12.27 3.98
N ARG A 193 3.01 11.91 5.18
CA ARG A 193 2.67 10.64 5.84
C ARG A 193 1.65 10.77 6.96
N TYR A 194 1.59 11.91 7.64
CA TYR A 194 0.82 12.09 8.88
C TYR A 194 -0.23 13.19 8.80
N THR A 195 -0.56 13.63 7.61
CA THR A 195 -1.62 14.60 7.37
C THR A 195 -2.64 13.98 6.42
N LEU A 196 -3.80 13.63 6.97
CA LEU A 196 -4.77 12.79 6.26
C LEU A 196 -5.78 13.60 5.45
N ASN A 197 -6.05 14.84 5.83
CA ASN A 197 -7.04 15.70 5.19
C ASN A 197 -6.67 17.17 5.28
N PHE A 198 -7.41 18.01 4.56
CA PHE A 198 -7.16 19.45 4.47
C PHE A 198 -7.48 20.21 5.77
N ASP A 199 -8.33 19.65 6.63
CA ASP A 199 -8.74 20.31 7.90
C ASP A 199 -7.68 20.12 9.02
N ASP A 200 -6.68 19.28 8.81
CA ASP A 200 -5.54 19.14 9.73
C ASP A 200 -4.74 20.46 9.80
N PRO A 201 -4.38 20.96 11.00
CA PRO A 201 -3.55 22.15 11.15
C PRO A 201 -2.24 22.14 10.35
N LYS A 202 -1.67 20.95 10.10
CA LYS A 202 -0.48 20.79 9.27
C LYS A 202 -0.78 21.09 7.80
N ALA A 203 -1.93 20.65 7.28
CA ALA A 203 -2.36 20.96 5.91
C ALA A 203 -2.62 22.46 5.74
N GLN A 204 -3.33 23.07 6.68
CA GLN A 204 -3.53 24.54 6.70
C GLN A 204 -2.20 25.29 6.70
N TYR A 205 -1.22 24.82 7.49
CA TYR A 205 0.10 25.44 7.53
C TYR A 205 0.82 25.37 6.18
N VAL A 206 0.72 24.23 5.44
CA VAL A 206 1.27 24.14 4.07
C VAL A 206 0.55 25.08 3.12
N PHE A 207 -0.76 25.14 3.20
CA PHE A 207 -1.60 26.01 2.36
C PHE A 207 -1.25 27.48 2.55
N ASP A 208 -1.21 27.97 3.78
CA ASP A 208 -0.90 29.36 4.12
C ASP A 208 0.55 29.75 3.79
N ASN A 209 1.48 28.80 3.84
CA ASN A 209 2.90 29.03 3.62
C ASN A 209 3.43 28.42 2.32
N ARG A 210 2.55 28.16 1.33
CA ARG A 210 2.85 27.40 0.11
C ARG A 210 4.12 27.85 -0.60
N GLU A 211 4.32 29.16 -0.76
CA GLU A 211 5.52 29.67 -1.44
C GLU A 211 6.84 29.27 -0.74
N GLN A 212 6.83 29.23 0.60
CA GLN A 212 7.99 28.82 1.36
C GLN A 212 8.26 27.32 1.20
N PHE A 213 7.19 26.50 1.19
CA PHE A 213 7.29 25.07 0.91
C PHE A 213 7.78 24.79 -0.51
N VAL A 214 7.28 25.51 -1.51
CA VAL A 214 7.71 25.39 -2.92
C VAL A 214 9.20 25.72 -3.05
N ARG A 215 9.68 26.77 -2.40
CA ARG A 215 11.12 27.13 -2.42
C ARG A 215 12.00 26.08 -1.76
N ALA A 216 11.52 25.41 -0.72
CA ALA A 216 12.30 24.44 0.04
C ALA A 216 12.23 23.01 -0.53
N ASN A 217 11.09 22.61 -1.08
CA ASN A 217 10.80 21.21 -1.44
C ASN A 217 10.50 21.00 -2.93
N GLY A 218 10.36 22.07 -3.70
CA GLY A 218 9.98 22.01 -5.11
C GLY A 218 8.47 22.11 -5.34
N LYS A 219 8.10 22.75 -6.45
CA LYS A 219 6.70 23.07 -6.78
C LYS A 219 5.87 21.80 -7.03
N GLU A 220 6.40 20.86 -7.76
CA GLU A 220 5.69 19.64 -8.15
C GLU A 220 5.25 18.81 -6.93
N ILE A 221 6.15 18.61 -5.97
CA ILE A 221 5.88 17.84 -4.74
C ILE A 221 4.82 18.52 -3.90
N VAL A 222 4.92 19.84 -3.72
CA VAL A 222 3.96 20.62 -2.90
C VAL A 222 2.58 20.67 -3.58
N ASP A 223 2.55 20.88 -4.90
CA ASP A 223 1.29 20.91 -5.65
C ASP A 223 0.59 19.55 -5.64
N LYS A 224 1.34 18.45 -5.77
CA LYS A 224 0.79 17.09 -5.65
C LYS A 224 0.18 16.84 -4.28
N LEU A 225 0.83 17.28 -3.23
CA LEU A 225 0.34 17.14 -1.85
C LEU A 225 -0.97 17.93 -1.64
N LEU A 226 -0.99 19.21 -2.01
CA LEU A 226 -2.17 20.07 -1.91
C LEU A 226 -3.32 19.55 -2.78
N TYR A 227 -3.01 19.08 -4.00
CA TYR A 227 -4.00 18.44 -4.88
C TYR A 227 -4.66 17.23 -4.20
N SER A 228 -3.86 16.35 -3.57
CA SER A 228 -4.40 15.16 -2.92
C SER A 228 -5.38 15.50 -1.80
N TRP A 229 -5.06 16.48 -0.95
CA TRP A 229 -5.94 16.89 0.14
C TRP A 229 -7.20 17.62 -0.33
N LEU A 230 -7.06 18.53 -1.30
CA LEU A 230 -8.22 19.23 -1.88
C LEU A 230 -9.14 18.26 -2.61
N ARG A 231 -8.58 17.27 -3.31
CA ARG A 231 -9.35 16.20 -3.95
C ARG A 231 -10.11 15.37 -2.92
N ILE A 232 -9.48 14.94 -1.83
CA ILE A 232 -10.15 14.20 -0.74
C ILE A 232 -11.32 15.03 -0.19
N ARG A 233 -11.12 16.32 0.04
CA ARG A 233 -12.18 17.22 0.52
C ARG A 233 -13.30 17.43 -0.50
N LEU A 234 -13.03 17.24 -1.79
CA LEU A 234 -14.01 17.33 -2.86
C LEU A 234 -14.86 16.05 -3.01
N ILE A 235 -14.37 14.87 -2.58
CA ILE A 235 -15.07 13.58 -2.72
C ILE A 235 -16.53 13.65 -2.26
N PRO A 236 -16.90 14.18 -1.08
CA PRO A 236 -18.27 14.26 -0.63
C PRO A 236 -19.20 15.08 -1.54
N TYR A 237 -18.64 15.95 -2.36
CA TYR A 237 -19.41 16.83 -3.26
C TYR A 237 -19.68 16.21 -4.63
N PHE A 238 -18.81 15.35 -5.13
CA PHE A 238 -19.02 14.66 -6.40
C PHE A 238 -19.49 13.20 -6.25
N SER A 239 -19.21 12.55 -5.14
CA SER A 239 -19.74 11.24 -4.79
C SER A 239 -21.15 11.37 -4.22
N LEU A 240 -22.01 10.40 -4.48
CA LEU A 240 -23.38 10.36 -3.92
C LEU A 240 -23.41 9.93 -2.45
N ARG A 241 -22.30 9.39 -1.95
CA ARG A 241 -22.13 8.94 -0.57
C ARG A 241 -21.32 9.95 0.22
N SER A 242 -21.99 10.65 1.14
CA SER A 242 -21.31 11.49 2.12
C SER A 242 -21.74 11.11 3.52
N PRO A 243 -20.83 10.89 4.47
CA PRO A 243 -21.17 10.65 5.86
C PRO A 243 -21.82 11.88 6.52
N GLU A 244 -21.58 13.07 5.99
CA GLU A 244 -22.14 14.34 6.46
C GLU A 244 -22.83 15.09 5.32
N PRO A 245 -23.86 15.90 5.62
CA PRO A 245 -24.51 16.73 4.62
C PRO A 245 -23.53 17.74 4.02
N VAL A 246 -23.45 17.77 2.68
CA VAL A 246 -22.68 18.78 1.96
C VAL A 246 -23.56 20.00 1.68
N THR A 247 -22.93 21.19 1.69
CA THR A 247 -23.63 22.47 1.46
C THR A 247 -23.05 23.20 0.25
N ALA A 248 -23.87 24.01 -0.41
CA ALA A 248 -23.43 24.87 -1.51
C ALA A 248 -22.34 25.85 -1.06
N GLU A 249 -22.45 26.38 0.17
CA GLU A 249 -21.44 27.28 0.75
C GLU A 249 -20.09 26.56 0.94
N GLY A 250 -20.13 25.31 1.42
CA GLY A 250 -18.93 24.47 1.57
C GLY A 250 -18.23 24.19 0.22
N LEU A 251 -19.00 23.90 -0.82
CA LEU A 251 -18.47 23.74 -2.17
C LEU A 251 -17.87 25.05 -2.69
N GLN A 252 -18.54 26.19 -2.48
CA GLN A 252 -18.02 27.48 -2.92
C GLN A 252 -16.74 27.87 -2.21
N LYS A 253 -16.64 27.60 -0.90
CA LYS A 253 -15.38 27.77 -0.16
C LYS A 253 -14.26 26.91 -0.71
N LEU A 254 -14.54 25.64 -0.98
CA LEU A 254 -13.56 24.71 -1.56
C LEU A 254 -13.09 25.17 -2.94
N LYS A 255 -13.97 25.70 -3.80
CA LYS A 255 -13.59 26.30 -5.09
C LYS A 255 -12.63 27.46 -4.90
N THR A 256 -12.91 28.36 -3.96
CA THR A 256 -12.03 29.48 -3.62
C THR A 256 -10.65 29.00 -3.16
N ASP A 257 -10.60 27.99 -2.28
CA ASP A 257 -9.34 27.39 -1.81
C ASP A 257 -8.53 26.78 -2.98
N ILE A 258 -9.20 26.10 -3.92
CA ILE A 258 -8.57 25.51 -5.12
C ILE A 258 -8.03 26.60 -6.05
N GLU A 259 -8.78 27.67 -6.29
CA GLU A 259 -8.37 28.80 -7.13
C GLU A 259 -7.17 29.52 -6.54
N GLN A 260 -7.14 29.72 -5.21
CA GLN A 260 -6.03 30.38 -4.50
C GLN A 260 -4.71 29.63 -4.68
N VAL A 261 -4.73 28.29 -4.70
CA VAL A 261 -3.52 27.48 -4.79
C VAL A 261 -2.88 27.52 -6.19
N LYS A 262 -3.64 27.81 -7.24
CA LYS A 262 -3.17 27.86 -8.65
C LYS A 262 -2.31 26.61 -9.01
N LEU A 263 -2.83 25.43 -8.71
CA LEU A 263 -2.17 24.17 -9.02
C LEU A 263 -1.96 24.04 -10.54
N THR A 264 -0.79 23.59 -10.98
CA THR A 264 -0.42 23.53 -12.40
C THR A 264 -0.78 22.22 -13.10
N HIS A 265 -1.04 21.15 -12.35
CA HIS A 265 -1.34 19.83 -12.89
C HIS A 265 -2.61 19.25 -12.27
N THR A 266 -3.75 19.84 -12.67
CA THR A 266 -5.07 19.48 -12.11
C THR A 266 -5.98 18.93 -13.19
N ARG A 267 -5.53 17.96 -13.99
CA ARG A 267 -6.32 17.46 -15.13
C ARG A 267 -7.76 17.10 -14.74
N ALA A 268 -7.96 16.47 -13.60
CA ALA A 268 -9.28 16.03 -13.15
C ALA A 268 -10.04 17.05 -12.28
N MET A 269 -9.38 18.02 -11.65
CA MET A 269 -10.04 18.91 -10.68
C MET A 269 -11.19 19.75 -11.27
N PRO A 270 -11.05 20.40 -12.44
CA PRO A 270 -12.16 21.15 -13.05
C PRO A 270 -13.33 20.25 -13.40
N ASP A 271 -13.07 19.02 -13.86
CA ASP A 271 -14.11 18.08 -14.24
C ASP A 271 -14.82 17.50 -13.01
N LEU A 272 -14.10 17.21 -11.92
CA LEU A 272 -14.69 16.83 -10.63
C LEU A 272 -15.54 17.95 -10.04
N LEU A 273 -15.10 19.21 -10.14
CA LEU A 273 -15.90 20.36 -9.72
C LEU A 273 -17.17 20.52 -10.54
N ALA A 274 -17.12 20.31 -11.86
CA ALA A 274 -18.30 20.33 -12.72
C ALA A 274 -19.30 19.23 -12.32
N ILE A 275 -18.84 18.04 -12.03
CA ILE A 275 -19.69 16.94 -11.50
C ILE A 275 -20.29 17.32 -10.16
N ALA A 276 -19.49 17.91 -9.25
CA ALA A 276 -19.97 18.36 -7.95
C ALA A 276 -21.06 19.42 -8.05
N ASP A 277 -20.96 20.38 -8.97
CA ASP A 277 -21.98 21.41 -9.20
C ASP A 277 -23.30 20.81 -9.64
N VAL A 278 -23.28 19.90 -10.62
CA VAL A 278 -24.49 19.24 -11.10
C VAL A 278 -25.12 18.37 -10.00
N ARG A 279 -24.29 17.66 -9.22
CA ARG A 279 -24.76 16.87 -8.10
C ARG A 279 -25.49 17.74 -7.06
N MET A 280 -24.97 18.91 -6.74
CA MET A 280 -25.62 19.83 -5.79
C MET A 280 -26.97 20.35 -6.29
N GLY A 281 -27.23 20.32 -7.59
CA GLY A 281 -28.54 20.59 -8.20
C GLY A 281 -29.58 19.50 -7.97
N GLY A 282 -29.18 18.30 -7.53
CA GLY A 282 -30.07 17.20 -7.12
C GLY A 282 -30.71 16.40 -8.25
N ASN A 283 -30.43 16.70 -9.52
CA ASN A 283 -30.97 15.96 -10.67
C ASN A 283 -30.07 14.77 -11.02
N VAL A 284 -30.53 13.56 -10.72
CA VAL A 284 -29.76 12.32 -10.92
C VAL A 284 -29.47 12.04 -12.39
N ARG A 285 -30.40 12.36 -13.31
CA ARG A 285 -30.17 12.20 -14.76
C ARG A 285 -29.00 13.09 -15.22
N GLU A 286 -29.08 14.39 -14.92
CA GLU A 286 -28.04 15.36 -15.27
C GLU A 286 -26.68 14.97 -14.66
N TYR A 287 -26.69 14.45 -13.44
CA TYR A 287 -25.48 13.92 -12.79
C TYR A 287 -24.86 12.75 -13.56
N LEU A 288 -25.65 11.77 -14.01
CA LEU A 288 -25.15 10.66 -14.81
C LEU A 288 -24.64 11.10 -16.18
N GLU A 289 -25.30 12.08 -16.81
CA GLU A 289 -24.90 12.63 -18.10
C GLU A 289 -23.57 13.37 -18.01
N ILE A 290 -23.36 14.23 -16.99
CA ILE A 290 -22.06 14.89 -16.76
C ILE A 290 -20.96 13.89 -16.41
N CYS A 291 -21.27 12.87 -15.63
CA CYS A 291 -20.31 11.78 -15.35
C CYS A 291 -19.88 11.09 -16.64
N LYS A 292 -20.81 10.74 -17.50
CA LYS A 292 -20.53 10.11 -18.80
C LYS A 292 -19.64 10.99 -19.69
N GLU A 293 -19.88 12.30 -19.71
CA GLU A 293 -19.06 13.27 -20.46
C GLU A 293 -17.63 13.35 -19.91
N LYS A 294 -17.48 13.42 -18.57
CA LYS A 294 -16.19 13.69 -17.92
C LYS A 294 -15.33 12.45 -17.68
N PHE A 295 -15.90 11.24 -17.62
CA PHE A 295 -15.18 10.01 -17.34
C PHE A 295 -13.94 9.74 -18.20
N PRO A 296 -13.91 10.07 -19.52
CA PRO A 296 -12.71 9.84 -20.32
C PRO A 296 -11.45 10.58 -19.84
N VAL A 297 -11.60 11.66 -19.06
CA VAL A 297 -10.48 12.48 -18.57
C VAL A 297 -10.22 12.29 -17.07
N LEU A 298 -11.12 11.61 -16.36
CA LEU A 298 -10.95 11.31 -14.93
C LEU A 298 -10.00 10.13 -14.71
N GLU A 299 -9.34 10.13 -13.57
CA GLU A 299 -8.56 9.00 -13.08
C GLU A 299 -9.47 7.80 -12.72
N ASP A 300 -8.94 6.57 -12.84
CA ASP A 300 -9.68 5.34 -12.55
C ASP A 300 -10.28 5.35 -11.14
N GLN A 301 -9.54 5.87 -10.17
CA GLN A 301 -9.99 5.96 -8.79
C GLN A 301 -11.20 6.90 -8.62
N ASP A 302 -11.23 8.03 -9.33
CA ASP A 302 -12.35 8.97 -9.25
C ASP A 302 -13.61 8.37 -9.90
N ARG A 303 -13.46 7.76 -11.08
CA ARG A 303 -14.55 7.04 -11.75
C ARG A 303 -15.13 5.95 -10.85
N PHE A 304 -14.26 5.17 -10.22
CA PHE A 304 -14.66 4.09 -9.33
C PHE A 304 -15.43 4.61 -8.12
N LEU A 305 -14.98 5.68 -7.47
CA LEU A 305 -15.69 6.31 -6.35
C LEU A 305 -17.10 6.78 -6.74
N ILE A 306 -17.26 7.39 -7.91
CA ILE A 306 -18.56 7.81 -8.43
C ILE A 306 -19.47 6.60 -8.66
N LEU A 307 -18.93 5.53 -9.25
CA LEU A 307 -19.69 4.33 -9.61
C LEU A 307 -20.09 3.47 -8.41
N LEU A 308 -19.36 3.56 -7.29
CA LEU A 308 -19.70 2.83 -6.06
C LEU A 308 -21.02 3.29 -5.45
N ASP A 309 -21.39 4.54 -5.65
CA ASP A 309 -22.48 5.21 -4.92
C ASP A 309 -23.76 5.36 -5.73
N LEU A 310 -23.94 4.59 -6.80
CA LEU A 310 -25.13 4.64 -7.67
C LEU A 310 -26.39 4.03 -7.05
N GLU A 311 -26.41 3.71 -5.75
CA GLU A 311 -27.59 3.18 -5.07
C GLU A 311 -28.79 4.15 -5.10
N VAL A 312 -28.53 5.45 -5.13
CA VAL A 312 -29.57 6.49 -5.26
C VAL A 312 -30.42 6.31 -6.53
N VAL A 313 -29.84 5.70 -7.57
CA VAL A 313 -30.53 5.43 -8.84
C VAL A 313 -31.61 4.35 -8.71
N MET A 314 -31.62 3.57 -7.62
CA MET A 314 -32.60 2.49 -7.42
C MET A 314 -34.05 2.98 -7.37
N THR A 315 -34.28 4.21 -6.95
CA THR A 315 -35.62 4.84 -6.89
C THR A 315 -36.01 5.57 -8.17
N GLU A 316 -35.09 5.70 -9.12
CA GLU A 316 -35.28 6.44 -10.35
C GLU A 316 -36.04 5.65 -11.45
N SER A 317 -36.41 6.34 -12.52
CA SER A 317 -37.04 5.74 -13.70
C SER A 317 -36.14 4.68 -14.35
N GLN A 318 -36.73 3.75 -15.12
CA GLN A 318 -35.97 2.73 -15.85
C GLN A 318 -34.96 3.33 -16.83
N GLU A 319 -35.29 4.48 -17.42
CA GLU A 319 -34.38 5.18 -18.34
C GLU A 319 -33.13 5.70 -17.61
N VAL A 320 -33.28 6.28 -16.42
CA VAL A 320 -32.16 6.72 -15.57
C VAL A 320 -31.32 5.54 -15.07
N LYS A 321 -31.98 4.43 -14.68
CA LYS A 321 -31.27 3.19 -14.32
C LYS A 321 -30.45 2.64 -15.49
N GLN A 322 -30.97 2.71 -16.71
CA GLN A 322 -30.25 2.26 -17.89
C GLN A 322 -29.00 3.10 -18.16
N LEU A 323 -29.06 4.43 -17.96
CA LEU A 323 -27.87 5.30 -18.06
C LEU A 323 -26.77 4.87 -17.05
N ALA A 324 -27.16 4.58 -15.81
CA ALA A 324 -26.21 4.10 -14.79
C ALA A 324 -25.61 2.74 -15.16
N VAL A 325 -26.41 1.80 -15.67
CA VAL A 325 -25.95 0.49 -16.15
C VAL A 325 -24.95 0.65 -17.30
N ASP A 326 -25.23 1.54 -18.27
CA ASP A 326 -24.35 1.78 -19.41
C ASP A 326 -23.02 2.42 -18.96
N LEU A 327 -23.07 3.30 -17.97
CA LEU A 327 -21.89 3.92 -17.37
C LEU A 327 -21.02 2.88 -16.63
N LEU A 328 -21.63 1.98 -15.84
CA LEU A 328 -20.95 0.85 -15.20
C LEU A 328 -20.30 -0.06 -16.24
N ARG A 329 -21.04 -0.44 -17.28
CA ARG A 329 -20.59 -1.36 -18.33
C ARG A 329 -19.38 -0.80 -19.09
N SER A 330 -19.42 0.46 -19.45
CA SER A 330 -18.30 1.12 -20.16
C SER A 330 -17.04 1.17 -19.31
N ASN A 331 -17.16 1.38 -17.98
CA ASN A 331 -16.01 1.45 -17.09
C ASN A 331 -15.45 0.07 -16.70
N MET A 332 -16.25 -0.99 -16.72
CA MET A 332 -15.76 -2.36 -16.53
C MET A 332 -14.72 -2.78 -17.57
N GLN A 333 -14.74 -2.22 -18.77
CA GLN A 333 -13.81 -2.57 -19.85
C GLN A 333 -12.37 -2.09 -19.58
N VAL A 334 -12.21 -1.07 -18.75
CA VAL A 334 -10.91 -0.43 -18.45
C VAL A 334 -10.46 -0.63 -16.99
N ALA A 335 -11.34 -1.17 -16.14
CA ALA A 335 -11.04 -1.41 -14.73
C ALA A 335 -10.18 -2.67 -14.55
N ASP A 336 -9.42 -2.74 -13.45
CA ASP A 336 -8.74 -3.97 -13.04
C ASP A 336 -9.74 -5.05 -12.55
N GLU A 337 -9.27 -6.27 -12.40
CA GLU A 337 -10.12 -7.44 -12.07
C GLU A 337 -10.92 -7.25 -10.75
N PHE A 338 -10.34 -6.60 -9.75
CA PHE A 338 -11.01 -6.35 -8.48
C PHE A 338 -12.16 -5.34 -8.65
N HIS A 339 -11.90 -4.21 -9.31
CA HIS A 339 -12.91 -3.20 -9.59
C HIS A 339 -13.99 -3.71 -10.53
N GLN A 340 -13.64 -4.47 -11.59
CA GLN A 340 -14.61 -5.12 -12.49
C GLN A 340 -15.64 -5.94 -11.73
N ARG A 341 -15.19 -6.72 -10.74
CA ARG A 341 -16.07 -7.56 -9.92
C ARG A 341 -17.09 -6.72 -9.15
N ILE A 342 -16.65 -5.64 -8.53
CA ILE A 342 -17.53 -4.73 -7.77
C ILE A 342 -18.53 -4.04 -8.69
N LEU A 343 -18.07 -3.47 -9.82
CA LEU A 343 -18.93 -2.79 -10.78
C LEU A 343 -19.97 -3.74 -11.38
N ARG A 344 -19.59 -5.01 -11.61
CA ARG A 344 -20.52 -6.05 -12.08
C ARG A 344 -21.63 -6.33 -11.08
N MET A 345 -21.30 -6.40 -9.79
CA MET A 345 -22.30 -6.57 -8.74
C MET A 345 -23.30 -5.41 -8.71
N LYS A 346 -22.79 -4.17 -8.76
CA LYS A 346 -23.63 -2.97 -8.84
C LYS A 346 -24.55 -2.96 -10.08
N MET A 347 -24.04 -3.34 -11.23
CA MET A 347 -24.81 -3.44 -12.46
C MET A 347 -25.95 -4.47 -12.33
N LEU A 348 -25.68 -5.65 -11.79
CA LEU A 348 -26.70 -6.69 -11.59
C LEU A 348 -27.78 -6.21 -10.59
N GLU A 349 -27.41 -5.48 -9.57
CA GLU A 349 -28.33 -4.87 -8.62
C GLU A 349 -29.29 -3.87 -9.31
N LEU A 350 -28.75 -2.96 -10.13
CA LEU A 350 -29.55 -1.98 -10.90
C LEU A 350 -30.47 -2.63 -11.93
N GLU A 351 -30.03 -3.72 -12.56
CA GLU A 351 -30.83 -4.51 -13.51
C GLU A 351 -31.93 -5.34 -12.80
N GLY A 352 -32.00 -5.33 -11.46
CA GLY A 352 -32.96 -6.11 -10.69
C GLY A 352 -32.68 -7.61 -10.68
N LYS A 353 -31.49 -8.03 -11.14
CA LYS A 353 -31.05 -9.42 -11.12
C LYS A 353 -30.51 -9.74 -9.72
N LYS A 354 -31.40 -10.30 -8.90
CA LYS A 354 -31.12 -10.55 -7.48
C LYS A 354 -30.29 -11.83 -7.25
N ASP A 355 -30.31 -12.75 -8.20
CA ASP A 355 -29.74 -14.07 -8.03
C ASP A 355 -28.61 -14.32 -9.01
N PHE A 356 -27.50 -14.85 -8.52
CA PHE A 356 -26.47 -15.45 -9.34
C PHE A 356 -26.41 -16.96 -9.08
N THR A 357 -26.05 -17.72 -10.11
CA THR A 357 -25.83 -19.15 -9.97
C THR A 357 -24.34 -19.42 -9.85
N LEU A 358 -23.93 -19.96 -8.70
CA LEU A 358 -22.61 -20.53 -8.56
C LEU A 358 -22.62 -21.96 -9.13
N GLN A 359 -21.75 -22.24 -10.08
CA GLN A 359 -21.46 -23.59 -10.56
C GLN A 359 -20.01 -23.91 -10.26
N ALA A 360 -19.76 -25.04 -9.62
CA ALA A 360 -18.42 -25.55 -9.38
C ALA A 360 -18.37 -27.03 -9.72
N GLU A 361 -17.24 -27.48 -10.29
CA GLU A 361 -16.90 -28.85 -10.53
C GLU A 361 -15.84 -29.28 -9.51
N ILE A 362 -16.03 -30.46 -8.90
CA ILE A 362 -15.18 -30.96 -7.82
C ILE A 362 -14.60 -32.29 -8.25
N ASP A 363 -13.42 -32.26 -8.86
CA ASP A 363 -12.80 -33.42 -9.47
C ASP A 363 -12.41 -34.55 -8.49
N ALA A 364 -12.23 -34.21 -7.22
CA ALA A 364 -11.68 -35.14 -6.23
C ALA A 364 -12.70 -36.13 -5.64
N VAL A 365 -14.00 -35.83 -5.68
CA VAL A 365 -15.07 -36.63 -5.06
C VAL A 365 -16.36 -36.58 -5.87
N GLU A 366 -16.98 -37.74 -6.04
CA GLU A 366 -18.24 -37.86 -6.80
C GLU A 366 -19.44 -37.23 -6.09
N LYS A 367 -19.47 -37.31 -4.76
CA LYS A 367 -20.53 -36.78 -3.92
C LYS A 367 -20.01 -36.38 -2.56
N GLY A 368 -20.65 -35.43 -1.91
CA GLY A 368 -20.26 -34.97 -0.59
C GLY A 368 -21.04 -33.76 -0.13
N LYS A 369 -20.48 -33.05 0.85
CA LYS A 369 -21.02 -31.80 1.36
C LYS A 369 -20.03 -30.66 1.16
N VAL A 370 -20.55 -29.50 0.80
CA VAL A 370 -19.78 -28.26 0.68
C VAL A 370 -20.34 -27.25 1.65
N ILE A 371 -19.46 -26.65 2.46
CA ILE A 371 -19.78 -25.46 3.23
C ILE A 371 -19.50 -24.24 2.34
N VAL A 372 -20.52 -23.41 2.17
CA VAL A 372 -20.40 -22.10 1.52
C VAL A 372 -20.35 -21.06 2.62
N MET A 373 -19.29 -20.27 2.65
CA MET A 373 -19.09 -19.18 3.63
C MET A 373 -18.94 -17.86 2.88
N GLY A 374 -19.55 -16.82 3.41
CA GLY A 374 -19.44 -15.48 2.87
C GLY A 374 -19.69 -14.42 3.93
N TRP A 375 -19.26 -13.17 3.67
CA TRP A 375 -19.56 -12.04 4.53
C TRP A 375 -20.70 -11.22 3.96
N THR A 376 -21.70 -10.95 4.80
CA THR A 376 -22.83 -10.07 4.50
C THR A 376 -22.73 -8.82 5.38
N PRO A 377 -23.49 -7.76 5.09
CA PRO A 377 -23.62 -6.61 5.99
C PRO A 377 -24.16 -6.97 7.39
N GLN A 378 -24.88 -8.12 7.51
CA GLN A 378 -25.45 -8.63 8.75
C GLN A 378 -24.51 -9.61 9.48
N GLY A 379 -23.38 -9.98 8.89
CA GLY A 379 -22.42 -10.90 9.46
C GLY A 379 -21.98 -12.03 8.52
N MET A 380 -21.36 -13.05 9.07
CA MET A 380 -20.89 -14.20 8.31
C MET A 380 -22.07 -15.13 7.95
N LEU A 381 -22.31 -15.33 6.65
CA LEU A 381 -23.16 -16.41 6.14
C LEU A 381 -22.37 -17.72 6.12
N GLN A 382 -22.95 -18.78 6.63
CA GLN A 382 -22.43 -20.12 6.51
C GLN A 382 -23.58 -21.07 6.24
N ASP A 383 -23.51 -21.79 5.12
CA ASP A 383 -24.52 -22.76 4.75
C ASP A 383 -23.89 -24.05 4.22
N THR A 384 -24.58 -25.18 4.32
CA THR A 384 -24.06 -26.49 3.92
C THR A 384 -24.96 -27.10 2.86
N PHE A 385 -24.38 -27.45 1.73
CA PHE A 385 -25.08 -28.03 0.57
C PHE A 385 -24.52 -29.39 0.23
N ASP A 386 -25.42 -30.33 -0.14
CA ASP A 386 -25.05 -31.61 -0.70
C ASP A 386 -24.76 -31.45 -2.21
N PHE A 387 -23.82 -32.24 -2.72
CA PHE A 387 -23.54 -32.32 -4.16
C PHE A 387 -23.38 -33.78 -4.61
N THR A 388 -23.68 -34.01 -5.86
CA THR A 388 -23.54 -35.31 -6.56
C THR A 388 -22.94 -35.10 -7.94
N ASP A 389 -22.43 -36.15 -8.55
CA ASP A 389 -21.88 -36.14 -9.91
C ASP A 389 -20.77 -35.09 -10.11
N HIS A 390 -19.93 -34.91 -9.11
CA HIS A 390 -18.84 -33.93 -9.11
C HIS A 390 -19.28 -32.45 -9.26
N ARG A 391 -20.59 -32.15 -9.19
CA ARG A 391 -21.13 -30.83 -9.51
C ARG A 391 -21.98 -30.26 -8.38
N ILE A 392 -21.74 -28.99 -8.10
CA ILE A 392 -22.58 -28.19 -7.23
C ILE A 392 -23.15 -27.02 -8.02
N ARG A 393 -24.45 -26.78 -7.87
CA ARG A 393 -25.12 -25.61 -8.42
C ARG A 393 -25.91 -24.92 -7.32
N LEU A 394 -25.53 -23.71 -6.99
CA LEU A 394 -26.16 -22.92 -5.92
C LEU A 394 -26.73 -21.64 -6.52
N ASN A 395 -28.00 -21.38 -6.22
CA ASN A 395 -28.64 -20.10 -6.53
C ASN A 395 -28.57 -19.22 -5.28
N MET A 396 -27.95 -18.07 -5.38
CA MET A 396 -27.69 -17.17 -4.26
C MET A 396 -28.12 -15.75 -4.59
N ALA A 397 -28.58 -15.01 -3.57
CA ALA A 397 -28.91 -13.60 -3.73
C ALA A 397 -27.64 -12.75 -3.84
N ALA A 398 -27.57 -11.90 -4.85
CA ALA A 398 -26.38 -11.07 -5.14
C ALA A 398 -26.02 -10.07 -4.01
N ARG A 399 -26.96 -9.78 -3.11
CA ARG A 399 -26.79 -8.85 -1.98
C ARG A 399 -25.97 -9.43 -0.81
N ASP A 400 -25.78 -10.73 -0.78
CA ASP A 400 -25.40 -11.38 0.46
C ASP A 400 -23.90 -11.58 0.65
N THR A 401 -23.08 -11.56 -0.43
CA THR A 401 -21.65 -11.85 -0.27
C THR A 401 -20.75 -11.15 -1.28
N SER A 402 -19.74 -10.45 -0.80
CA SER A 402 -18.64 -9.92 -1.62
C SER A 402 -17.55 -10.96 -1.91
N ARG A 403 -17.49 -12.04 -1.11
CA ARG A 403 -16.53 -13.14 -1.25
C ARG A 403 -17.15 -14.44 -0.72
N LEU A 404 -17.18 -15.45 -1.57
CA LEU A 404 -17.57 -16.80 -1.18
C LEU A 404 -16.34 -17.67 -1.00
N THR A 405 -16.33 -18.48 0.03
CA THR A 405 -15.34 -19.53 0.26
C THR A 405 -16.08 -20.86 0.27
N LEU A 406 -15.62 -21.81 -0.58
CA LEU A 406 -16.11 -23.17 -0.60
C LEU A 406 -15.15 -24.04 0.20
N LYS A 407 -15.68 -24.83 1.13
CA LYS A 407 -14.93 -25.82 1.90
C LYS A 407 -15.59 -27.18 1.72
N LEU A 408 -14.85 -28.13 1.13
CA LEU A 408 -15.27 -29.52 1.04
C LEU A 408 -15.21 -30.15 2.45
N LEU A 409 -16.25 -30.89 2.82
CA LEU A 409 -16.34 -31.66 4.07
C LEU A 409 -16.03 -33.12 3.83
#